data_cbb15eb398bbf534b135317ea09503a5
#
_entry.id   cbb15eb398bbf534b135317ea09503a5
#
_cell.length_a   1.000
_cell.length_b   1.000
_cell.length_c   1.000
_cell.angle_alpha   90.00
_cell.angle_beta   90.00
_cell.angle_gamma   90.00
#
_symmetry.space_group_name_H-M   'P 1'
#
loop_
_entity.id
_entity.type
_entity.pdbx_description
1 polymer ?
#
loop_
_entity_poly.entity_id
_entity_poly.type
_entity_poly.pdbx_seq_one_letter_code
_entity_poly.pdbx_strand_id
1 'polypeptide(L)'
;MFRSALIGLLGVIAVLVMPEPAKAEYADVVINNYADAAGMRPVVFPHWYHRIRFRCKVCHADLGFKFKAGGNKITMAKIIDGQFCGACHNGEISWSVENCGMCHSGVPGTPTSIHGSTVQRLVAPTYKALDEKEKVLKK
;
A
#
# COMPACT_ATOMS: atom_id res chain seq x y z
N MET A 1 -26.64 -7.67 -42.07
CA MET A 1 -26.25 -8.66 -41.05
C MET A 1 -24.79 -8.53 -40.58
N PHE A 2 -23.79 -8.32 -41.43
CA PHE A 2 -22.38 -8.15 -41.01
C PHE A 2 -22.11 -6.98 -40.05
N ARG A 3 -22.77 -5.81 -40.24
CA ARG A 3 -22.58 -4.61 -39.41
C ARG A 3 -23.05 -4.84 -37.95
N SER A 4 -24.17 -5.53 -37.77
CA SER A 4 -24.69 -5.84 -36.47
C SER A 4 -23.85 -6.85 -35.70
N ALA A 5 -23.27 -7.85 -36.40
CA ALA A 5 -22.36 -8.82 -35.81
C ALA A 5 -21.02 -8.17 -35.38
N LEU A 6 -20.50 -7.21 -36.16
CA LEU A 6 -19.28 -6.50 -35.85
C LEU A 6 -19.44 -5.59 -34.60
N ILE A 7 -20.58 -4.91 -34.48
CA ILE A 7 -20.89 -4.08 -33.31
C ILE A 7 -21.04 -4.95 -32.06
N GLY A 8 -21.69 -6.12 -32.17
CA GLY A 8 -21.81 -7.04 -31.07
C GLY A 8 -20.44 -7.58 -30.59
N LEU A 9 -19.58 -7.95 -31.54
CA LEU A 9 -18.23 -8.44 -31.24
C LEU A 9 -17.37 -7.36 -30.57
N LEU A 10 -17.40 -6.12 -31.07
CA LEU A 10 -16.69 -5.00 -30.44
C LEU A 10 -17.20 -4.71 -29.01
N GLY A 11 -18.51 -4.82 -28.78
CA GLY A 11 -19.10 -4.65 -27.45
C GLY A 11 -18.62 -5.72 -26.45
N VAL A 12 -18.56 -6.98 -26.89
CA VAL A 12 -18.06 -8.09 -26.07
C VAL A 12 -16.57 -7.92 -25.73
N ILE A 13 -15.76 -7.52 -26.71
CA ILE A 13 -14.32 -7.26 -26.50
C ILE A 13 -14.12 -6.10 -25.52
N ALA A 14 -14.90 -5.03 -25.61
CA ALA A 14 -14.83 -3.89 -24.70
C ALA A 14 -15.12 -4.27 -23.25
N VAL A 15 -16.07 -5.16 -23.01
CA VAL A 15 -16.38 -5.68 -21.66
C VAL A 15 -15.27 -6.58 -21.11
N LEU A 16 -14.63 -7.38 -21.96
CA LEU A 16 -13.55 -8.29 -21.55
C LEU A 16 -12.22 -7.57 -21.26
N VAL A 17 -12.05 -6.34 -21.75
CA VAL A 17 -10.82 -5.53 -21.55
C VAL A 17 -11.00 -4.47 -20.47
N MET A 18 -12.11 -4.48 -19.73
CA MET A 18 -12.26 -3.53 -18.60
C MET A 18 -11.15 -3.75 -17.58
N PRO A 19 -10.32 -2.72 -17.27
CA PRO A 19 -9.32 -2.84 -16.24
C PRO A 19 -9.99 -3.10 -14.89
N GLU A 20 -9.46 -4.05 -14.14
CA GLU A 20 -9.89 -4.30 -12.77
C GLU A 20 -9.83 -3.01 -11.96
N PRO A 21 -10.84 -2.70 -11.13
CA PRO A 21 -10.81 -1.52 -10.27
C PRO A 21 -9.57 -1.57 -9.37
N ALA A 22 -8.82 -0.47 -9.34
CA ALA A 22 -7.61 -0.37 -8.55
C ALA A 22 -7.93 -0.55 -7.05
N LYS A 23 -7.51 -1.66 -6.47
CA LYS A 23 -7.71 -2.00 -5.04
C LYS A 23 -6.87 -1.14 -4.08
N ALA A 24 -6.07 -0.21 -4.62
CA ALA A 24 -5.09 0.57 -3.87
C ALA A 24 -5.67 1.66 -2.97
N GLU A 25 -6.92 2.05 -3.15
CA GLU A 25 -7.49 3.24 -2.52
C GLU A 25 -7.56 3.16 -1.00
N TYR A 26 -7.86 1.98 -0.46
CA TYR A 26 -7.99 1.73 0.98
C TYR A 26 -7.01 0.67 1.51
N ALA A 27 -5.99 0.36 0.73
CA ALA A 27 -5.01 -0.65 1.09
C ALA A 27 -3.82 -0.06 1.85
N ASP A 28 -3.07 -0.91 2.54
CA ASP A 28 -1.74 -0.59 2.98
C ASP A 28 -0.74 -0.85 1.87
N VAL A 29 0.31 -0.05 1.80
CA VAL A 29 1.42 -0.25 0.87
C VAL A 29 2.65 -0.65 1.66
N VAL A 30 3.18 -1.82 1.40
CA VAL A 30 4.50 -2.22 1.92
C VAL A 30 5.56 -1.67 0.99
N ILE A 31 6.53 -0.94 1.57
CA ILE A 31 7.66 -0.38 0.85
C ILE A 31 8.92 -1.03 1.40
N ASN A 32 9.53 -1.88 0.59
CA ASN A 32 10.73 -2.65 0.93
C ASN A 32 11.79 -2.61 -0.16
N ASN A 33 11.84 -1.53 -0.92
CA ASN A 33 12.82 -1.41 -2.01
C ASN A 33 14.27 -1.45 -1.50
N TYR A 34 14.50 -0.98 -0.26
CA TYR A 34 15.84 -0.83 0.31
C TYR A 34 15.91 -1.25 1.79
N ALA A 35 14.77 -1.41 2.47
CA ALA A 35 14.74 -1.57 3.92
C ALA A 35 15.45 -2.85 4.37
N ASP A 36 15.07 -4.01 3.86
CA ASP A 36 15.71 -5.29 4.23
C ASP A 36 17.21 -5.30 3.89
N ALA A 37 17.59 -4.75 2.74
CA ALA A 37 19.00 -4.66 2.36
C ALA A 37 19.83 -3.77 3.30
N ALA A 38 19.17 -2.83 3.98
CA ALA A 38 19.76 -1.95 4.99
C ALA A 38 19.61 -2.52 6.43
N GLY A 39 19.15 -3.76 6.59
CA GLY A 39 18.90 -4.38 7.90
C GLY A 39 17.72 -3.78 8.67
N MET A 40 16.83 -3.05 7.98
CA MET A 40 15.65 -2.42 8.57
C MET A 40 14.37 -3.17 8.17
N ARG A 41 13.38 -3.15 9.04
CA ARG A 41 12.06 -3.70 8.69
C ARG A 41 11.43 -2.91 7.54
N PRO A 42 10.64 -3.56 6.65
CA PRO A 42 9.86 -2.86 5.64
C PRO A 42 8.95 -1.79 6.24
N VAL A 43 8.69 -0.74 5.47
CA VAL A 43 7.72 0.27 5.86
C VAL A 43 6.32 -0.20 5.52
N VAL A 44 5.39 -0.13 6.47
CA VAL A 44 3.95 -0.28 6.20
C VAL A 44 3.32 1.10 6.15
N PHE A 45 2.96 1.52 4.97
CA PHE A 45 2.30 2.80 4.73
C PHE A 45 0.79 2.63 4.70
N PRO A 46 0.04 3.11 5.71
CA PRO A 46 -1.41 3.03 5.74
C PRO A 46 -2.01 4.07 4.80
N HIS A 47 -2.13 3.72 3.52
CA HIS A 47 -2.61 4.61 2.47
C HIS A 47 -4.01 5.14 2.79
N TRP A 48 -4.92 4.29 3.28
CA TRP A 48 -6.27 4.67 3.69
C TRP A 48 -6.29 5.81 4.71
N TYR A 49 -5.36 5.80 5.68
CA TYR A 49 -5.28 6.80 6.74
C TYR A 49 -4.87 8.18 6.21
N HIS A 50 -3.90 8.22 5.30
CA HIS A 50 -3.47 9.45 4.64
C HIS A 50 -4.57 9.97 3.71
N ARG A 51 -5.23 9.08 2.98
CA ARG A 51 -6.28 9.43 2.03
C ARG A 51 -7.52 10.07 2.68
N ILE A 52 -7.91 9.67 3.87
CA ILE A 52 -9.05 10.31 4.55
C ILE A 52 -8.73 11.75 5.03
N ARG A 53 -7.45 12.11 5.10
CA ARG A 53 -6.98 13.44 5.51
C ARG A 53 -6.55 14.31 4.35
N PHE A 54 -5.99 13.74 3.32
CA PHE A 54 -5.40 14.46 2.20
C PHE A 54 -5.98 14.00 0.87
N ARG A 55 -6.14 14.94 -0.06
CA ARG A 55 -6.54 14.62 -1.44
C ARG A 55 -5.38 13.93 -2.17
N CYS A 56 -5.71 13.05 -3.11
CA CYS A 56 -4.73 12.32 -3.93
C CYS A 56 -3.65 13.22 -4.53
N LYS A 57 -4.04 14.42 -4.96
CA LYS A 57 -3.15 15.43 -5.57
C LYS A 57 -1.97 15.78 -4.67
N VAL A 58 -2.15 15.92 -3.36
CA VAL A 58 -1.09 16.33 -2.43
C VAL A 58 0.11 15.39 -2.52
N CYS A 59 -0.13 14.09 -2.50
CA CYS A 59 0.94 13.11 -2.58
C CYS A 59 1.36 12.82 -4.03
N HIS A 60 0.40 12.60 -4.93
CA HIS A 60 0.69 12.09 -6.27
C HIS A 60 1.11 13.17 -7.28
N ALA A 61 0.65 14.41 -7.12
CA ALA A 61 1.08 15.51 -7.97
C ALA A 61 2.13 16.41 -7.30
N ASP A 62 1.83 16.91 -6.10
CA ASP A 62 2.67 17.93 -5.48
C ASP A 62 3.95 17.34 -4.87
N LEU A 63 3.88 16.15 -4.23
CA LEU A 63 5.05 15.43 -3.69
C LEU A 63 5.64 14.38 -4.65
N GLY A 64 5.05 14.16 -5.82
CA GLY A 64 5.59 13.31 -6.88
C GLY A 64 5.55 11.80 -6.61
N PHE A 65 4.67 11.31 -5.72
CA PHE A 65 4.47 9.88 -5.54
C PHE A 65 3.80 9.24 -6.75
N LYS A 66 4.41 8.19 -7.29
CA LYS A 66 3.84 7.41 -8.39
C LYS A 66 2.69 6.53 -7.91
N PHE A 67 1.70 6.32 -8.77
CA PHE A 67 0.55 5.42 -8.51
C PHE A 67 0.91 3.92 -8.50
N LYS A 68 2.18 3.58 -8.48
CA LYS A 68 2.70 2.22 -8.47
C LYS A 68 3.52 1.99 -7.20
N ALA A 69 3.18 0.97 -6.43
CA ALA A 69 3.98 0.55 -5.27
C ALA A 69 5.44 0.29 -5.70
N GLY A 70 6.39 0.85 -4.98
CA GLY A 70 7.81 0.78 -5.34
C GLY A 70 8.24 1.61 -6.54
N GLY A 71 7.34 2.39 -7.15
CA GLY A 71 7.63 3.19 -8.33
C GLY A 71 8.56 4.37 -8.11
N ASN A 72 8.71 4.83 -6.87
CA ASN A 72 9.65 5.88 -6.50
C ASN A 72 10.89 5.30 -5.82
N LYS A 73 12.04 5.92 -6.07
CA LYS A 73 13.30 5.65 -5.32
C LYS A 73 13.30 6.49 -4.05
N ILE A 74 12.56 6.04 -3.03
CA ILE A 74 12.49 6.71 -1.72
C ILE A 74 13.57 6.13 -0.83
N THR A 75 14.54 6.97 -0.45
CA THR A 75 15.63 6.62 0.48
C THR A 75 15.49 7.44 1.75
N MET A 76 16.07 6.98 2.87
CA MET A 76 16.07 7.75 4.12
C MET A 76 16.73 9.12 3.96
N ALA A 77 17.78 9.24 3.16
CA ALA A 77 18.42 10.53 2.89
C ALA A 77 17.44 11.55 2.30
N LYS A 78 16.61 11.13 1.33
CA LYS A 78 15.58 12.01 0.74
C LYS A 78 14.49 12.38 1.74
N ILE A 79 14.12 11.45 2.62
CA ILE A 79 13.11 11.71 3.63
C ILE A 79 13.63 12.71 4.67
N ILE A 80 14.87 12.54 5.13
CA ILE A 80 15.54 13.46 6.05
C ILE A 80 15.70 14.85 5.42
N ASP A 81 15.94 14.92 4.12
CA ASP A 81 16.01 16.15 3.32
C ASP A 81 14.63 16.78 3.05
N GLY A 82 13.56 16.31 3.70
CA GLY A 82 12.23 16.89 3.59
C GLY A 82 11.46 16.49 2.34
N GLN A 83 11.92 15.48 1.59
CA GLN A 83 11.21 14.97 0.43
C GLN A 83 10.25 13.83 0.82
N PHE A 84 9.24 13.58 -0.02
CA PHE A 84 8.26 12.52 0.17
C PHE A 84 7.61 12.54 1.57
N CYS A 85 7.83 11.49 2.36
CA CYS A 85 7.29 11.39 3.71
C CYS A 85 7.80 12.52 4.62
N GLY A 86 9.05 12.94 4.44
CA GLY A 86 9.71 13.99 5.21
C GLY A 86 9.08 15.38 5.05
N ALA A 87 8.34 15.61 3.97
CA ALA A 87 7.63 16.87 3.77
C ALA A 87 6.57 17.14 4.86
N CYS A 88 6.04 16.08 5.48
CA CYS A 88 5.06 16.20 6.57
C CYS A 88 5.57 15.59 7.88
N HIS A 89 6.36 14.51 7.82
CA HIS A 89 6.94 13.86 8.99
C HIS A 89 8.26 14.55 9.40
N ASN A 90 8.16 15.82 9.73
CA ASN A 90 9.29 16.73 10.05
C ASN A 90 9.30 17.16 11.52
N GLY A 91 8.37 16.66 12.34
CA GLY A 91 8.24 17.05 13.76
C GLY A 91 7.35 18.26 14.00
N GLU A 92 6.90 18.96 12.95
CA GLU A 92 6.00 20.12 13.03
C GLU A 92 4.58 19.75 12.55
N ILE A 93 4.47 19.19 11.34
CA ILE A 93 3.18 18.80 10.74
C ILE A 93 2.74 17.46 11.30
N SER A 94 3.67 16.53 11.44
CA SER A 94 3.47 15.20 12.00
C SER A 94 4.72 14.74 12.77
N TRP A 95 4.65 13.58 13.43
CA TRP A 95 5.77 13.03 14.17
C TRP A 95 7.03 12.90 13.27
N SER A 96 8.20 13.13 13.88
CA SER A 96 9.48 13.23 13.19
C SER A 96 9.97 11.88 12.66
N VAL A 97 10.82 11.92 11.65
CA VAL A 97 11.50 10.75 11.05
C VAL A 97 12.41 10.00 12.01
N GLU A 98 12.70 10.54 13.18
CA GLU A 98 13.47 9.89 14.25
C GLU A 98 12.71 8.71 14.88
N ASN A 99 11.39 8.66 14.71
CA ASN A 99 10.55 7.58 15.21
C ASN A 99 10.56 6.36 14.24
N CYS A 100 11.70 5.70 14.12
CA CYS A 100 11.95 4.63 13.13
C CYS A 100 10.85 3.56 13.08
N GLY A 101 10.41 3.06 14.24
CA GLY A 101 9.43 1.99 14.35
C GLY A 101 8.00 2.40 13.92
N MET A 102 7.71 3.69 13.83
CA MET A 102 6.42 4.16 13.35
C MET A 102 6.23 3.91 11.84
N CYS A 103 7.32 3.95 11.08
CA CYS A 103 7.34 3.62 9.66
C CYS A 103 7.77 2.16 9.44
N HIS A 104 8.91 1.75 10.01
CA HIS A 104 9.53 0.45 9.83
C HIS A 104 8.86 -0.62 10.72
N SER A 105 7.61 -0.94 10.42
CA SER A 105 6.75 -1.83 11.21
C SER A 105 6.41 -3.16 10.51
N GLY A 106 6.82 -3.34 9.23
CA GLY A 106 6.52 -4.51 8.43
C GLY A 106 7.28 -5.77 8.87
N VAL A 107 6.89 -6.90 8.30
CA VAL A 107 7.59 -8.18 8.52
C VAL A 107 8.77 -8.25 7.56
N PRO A 108 10.00 -8.53 8.04
CA PRO A 108 11.17 -8.73 7.18
C PRO A 108 10.90 -9.75 6.07
N GLY A 109 11.44 -9.54 4.89
CA GLY A 109 11.20 -10.37 3.72
C GLY A 109 9.89 -10.10 2.97
N THR A 110 9.00 -9.24 3.49
CA THR A 110 7.78 -8.90 2.77
C THR A 110 8.10 -8.02 1.56
N PRO A 111 7.73 -8.43 0.33
CA PRO A 111 8.04 -7.65 -0.87
C PRO A 111 7.25 -6.34 -0.93
N THR A 112 7.80 -5.37 -1.66
CA THR A 112 7.07 -4.13 -1.98
C THR A 112 5.80 -4.47 -2.78
N SER A 113 4.64 -4.18 -2.20
CA SER A 113 3.34 -4.51 -2.79
C SER A 113 2.20 -3.74 -2.09
N ILE A 114 1.03 -3.82 -2.70
CA ILE A 114 -0.22 -3.35 -2.11
C ILE A 114 -0.84 -4.53 -1.36
N HIS A 115 -1.12 -4.32 -0.07
CA HIS A 115 -1.78 -5.30 0.77
C HIS A 115 -3.21 -4.88 1.06
N GLY A 116 -4.04 -5.84 1.46
CA GLY A 116 -5.35 -5.55 2.01
C GLY A 116 -5.24 -4.62 3.24
N SER A 117 -6.29 -3.88 3.53
CA SER A 117 -6.32 -2.91 4.63
C SER A 117 -5.91 -3.52 5.97
N THR A 118 -5.14 -2.77 6.76
CA THR A 118 -4.85 -3.09 8.18
C THR A 118 -6.12 -3.30 9.00
N VAL A 119 -7.21 -2.65 8.63
CA VAL A 119 -8.53 -2.88 9.26
C VAL A 119 -8.94 -4.35 9.19
N GLN A 120 -8.61 -5.04 8.11
CA GLN A 120 -8.87 -6.49 7.98
C GLN A 120 -8.01 -7.35 8.93
N ARG A 121 -6.87 -6.85 9.39
CA ARG A 121 -6.03 -7.52 10.39
C ARG A 121 -6.49 -7.26 11.82
N LEU A 122 -7.23 -6.18 12.03
CA LEU A 122 -7.85 -5.83 13.32
C LEU A 122 -9.20 -6.54 13.53
N VAL A 123 -9.78 -7.13 12.48
CA VAL A 123 -10.92 -8.01 12.62
C VAL A 123 -10.45 -9.27 13.36
N ALA A 124 -11.14 -9.61 14.44
CA ALA A 124 -10.88 -10.83 15.19
C ALA A 124 -10.72 -12.03 14.24
N PRO A 125 -9.75 -12.91 14.46
CA PRO A 125 -9.56 -14.08 13.61
C PRO A 125 -10.87 -14.84 13.49
N THR A 126 -11.22 -15.25 12.28
CA THR A 126 -12.45 -16.03 12.06
C THR A 126 -12.43 -17.26 12.96
N TYR A 127 -13.59 -17.71 13.41
CA TYR A 127 -13.77 -18.90 14.24
C TYR A 127 -12.94 -20.10 13.74
N LYS A 128 -12.86 -20.30 12.43
CA LYS A 128 -12.01 -21.31 11.79
C LYS A 128 -10.53 -21.20 12.14
N ALA A 129 -9.98 -20.00 12.15
CA ALA A 129 -8.57 -19.77 12.46
C ALA A 129 -8.26 -19.95 13.95
N LEU A 130 -9.23 -19.74 14.83
CA LEU A 130 -9.10 -20.03 16.26
C LEU A 130 -9.12 -21.54 16.51
N ASP A 131 -9.99 -22.27 15.85
CA ASP A 131 -10.14 -23.73 15.98
C ASP A 131 -8.87 -24.48 15.49
N GLU A 132 -8.25 -24.01 14.41
CA GLU A 132 -6.97 -24.56 13.94
C GLU A 132 -5.81 -24.29 14.91
N LYS A 133 -5.74 -23.10 15.51
CA LYS A 133 -4.73 -22.78 16.53
C LYS A 133 -4.91 -23.65 17.78
N GLU A 134 -6.13 -23.86 18.22
CA GLU A 134 -6.44 -24.68 19.39
C GLU A 134 -6.10 -26.16 19.15
N LYS A 135 -6.30 -26.68 17.94
CA LYS A 135 -5.89 -28.04 17.55
C LYS A 135 -4.38 -28.24 17.53
N VAL A 136 -3.60 -27.20 17.18
CA VAL A 136 -2.12 -27.24 17.20
C VAL A 136 -1.59 -27.21 18.63
N LEU A 137 -2.21 -26.47 19.53
CA LEU A 137 -1.79 -26.33 20.92
C LEU A 137 -2.14 -27.57 21.79
N LYS A 138 -3.06 -28.43 21.33
CA LYS A 138 -3.46 -29.67 22.01
C LYS A 138 -2.67 -30.91 21.55
N LYS A 139 -1.71 -30.77 20.65
CA LYS A 139 -0.78 -31.80 20.21
C LYS A 139 0.57 -31.66 20.90
#